data_e6a7e3a7acc3ac115fbcf650782a665a
#
_entry.id   e6a7e3a7acc3ac115fbcf650782a665a
#
_cell.length_a   1.000
_cell.length_b   1.000
_cell.length_c   1.000
_cell.angle_alpha   90.00
_cell.angle_beta   90.00
_cell.angle_gamma   90.00
#
_symmetry.space_group_name_H-M   'P 1'
#
loop_
_entity.id
_entity.type
_entity.pdbx_description
1 polymer ?
#
loop_
_entity_poly.entity_id
_entity_poly.type
_entity_poly.pdbx_seq_one_letter_code
_entity_poly.pdbx_strand_id
1 'polypeptide(L)'
;HGGRIKAKDTYWLLKEAYLLGIWLYVRYAHGNVDDCPKFTLPPLTQSSGRADEKRLEDAIKAQDESRERELALQRALQQEQEKAEHLTQRLNEARARNQHVADILSIDEAETRRRLIDSRLLAADWNVGEELKNTDQVTQEHPVKEQPTATGDGYADYVLWDEAHKPLAVVEAKKTSVNAEQGRIQARLYADWLEKEYGQRPVIFYTNGYDIWLWDDHKTHGYPPRRVFGFYSKESLQYLIQQRETRLPLNSVPHIKDNEGKAVAGRLYQLETIARVSERFTNKYRQSLIVQATGTGKTRVAIALSKLMIDARWVKRVLFLCDRKELRKQAANAFNQFTNEPLYVVGKSKKADRQNARIYIATYPGMMKIMDHFDVGYFDLIIADESHRSIYNVYGDLFKYFDALQIGLTATPIDMVSKTTFGLFGCEGRIPTANYSLEDAIADNNLVPYEVVTHTTEFLREGIKREKLSDAQICELEEQGIDPNTLEFDGKALDEAIYNKDTNRYI
;
A
#
# COMPACT_ATOMS: atom_id res chain seq x y z
N HIS A 1 -39.53 0.73 -29.80
CA HIS A 1 -39.59 0.40 -28.37
C HIS A 1 -39.65 1.73 -27.60
N GLY A 2 -40.89 2.16 -27.21
CA GLY A 2 -41.13 3.40 -26.48
C GLY A 2 -40.93 3.19 -24.97
N GLY A 3 -39.69 3.13 -24.51
CA GLY A 3 -39.39 3.19 -23.09
C GLY A 3 -39.58 4.65 -22.59
N ARG A 4 -40.42 4.84 -21.56
CA ARG A 4 -40.53 6.15 -20.89
C ARG A 4 -39.19 6.47 -20.21
N ILE A 5 -38.49 7.51 -20.71
CA ILE A 5 -37.28 8.04 -20.07
C ILE A 5 -37.72 8.66 -18.73
N LYS A 6 -37.06 8.30 -17.64
CA LYS A 6 -37.33 8.90 -16.33
C LYS A 6 -36.93 10.38 -16.33
N ALA A 7 -37.67 11.23 -15.66
CA ALA A 7 -37.42 12.69 -15.61
C ALA A 7 -35.95 13.04 -15.18
N LYS A 8 -35.39 12.20 -14.33
CA LYS A 8 -33.97 12.32 -13.89
C LYS A 8 -32.97 12.12 -15.06
N ASP A 9 -33.25 11.18 -15.93
CA ASP A 9 -32.41 10.84 -17.11
C ASP A 9 -32.51 11.94 -18.16
N THR A 10 -33.69 12.56 -18.32
CA THR A 10 -33.91 13.69 -19.24
C THR A 10 -33.17 14.93 -18.78
N TYR A 11 -33.18 15.24 -17.48
CA TYR A 11 -32.43 16.34 -16.92
C TYR A 11 -30.93 16.17 -17.11
N TRP A 12 -30.42 14.99 -16.81
CA TRP A 12 -29.02 14.66 -16.99
C TRP A 12 -28.59 14.84 -18.46
N LEU A 13 -29.34 14.29 -19.39
CA LEU A 13 -29.07 14.44 -20.82
C LEU A 13 -29.05 15.89 -21.31
N LEU A 14 -29.99 16.72 -20.83
CA LEU A 14 -30.03 18.14 -21.17
C LEU A 14 -28.84 18.90 -20.60
N LYS A 15 -28.41 18.59 -19.37
CA LYS A 15 -27.27 19.22 -18.72
C LYS A 15 -25.95 18.80 -19.39
N GLU A 16 -25.81 17.55 -19.77
CA GLU A 16 -24.64 17.04 -20.52
C GLU A 16 -24.57 17.67 -21.93
N ALA A 17 -25.69 17.78 -22.62
CA ALA A 17 -25.76 18.45 -23.91
C ALA A 17 -25.36 19.94 -23.83
N TYR A 18 -25.79 20.64 -22.76
CA TYR A 18 -25.38 22.01 -22.49
C TYR A 18 -23.87 22.13 -22.19
N LEU A 19 -23.33 21.24 -21.34
CA LEU A 19 -21.89 21.22 -21.02
C LEU A 19 -21.04 20.90 -22.25
N LEU A 20 -21.49 19.98 -23.10
CA LEU A 20 -20.86 19.69 -24.38
C LEU A 20 -20.87 20.91 -25.31
N GLY A 21 -21.98 21.68 -25.32
CA GLY A 21 -22.09 22.94 -26.05
C GLY A 21 -21.07 23.97 -25.59
N ILE A 22 -20.92 24.18 -24.28
CA ILE A 22 -19.90 25.05 -23.71
C ILE A 22 -18.49 24.57 -24.09
N TRP A 23 -18.22 23.28 -23.96
CA TRP A 23 -16.92 22.71 -24.31
C TRP A 23 -16.57 22.94 -25.79
N LEU A 24 -17.53 22.73 -26.70
CA LEU A 24 -17.36 23.01 -28.13
C LEU A 24 -17.12 24.49 -28.39
N TYR A 25 -17.88 25.38 -27.73
CA TYR A 25 -17.73 26.81 -27.86
C TYR A 25 -16.33 27.29 -27.42
N VAL A 26 -15.84 26.85 -26.29
CA VAL A 26 -14.51 27.18 -25.78
C VAL A 26 -13.41 26.55 -26.64
N ARG A 27 -13.57 25.31 -27.07
CA ARG A 27 -12.51 24.55 -27.74
C ARG A 27 -12.37 24.94 -29.24
N TYR A 28 -13.47 25.20 -29.93
CA TYR A 28 -13.48 25.39 -31.36
C TYR A 28 -13.82 26.84 -31.79
N ALA A 29 -14.61 27.57 -31.04
CA ALA A 29 -14.93 28.96 -31.30
C ALA A 29 -14.07 29.95 -30.50
N HIS A 30 -13.14 29.46 -29.66
CA HIS A 30 -12.28 30.28 -28.79
C HIS A 30 -13.06 31.24 -27.89
N GLY A 31 -14.29 30.87 -27.49
CA GLY A 31 -15.14 31.65 -26.61
C GLY A 31 -14.73 31.51 -25.13
N ASN A 32 -15.20 32.42 -24.28
CA ASN A 32 -14.96 32.36 -22.86
C ASN A 32 -16.16 31.67 -22.15
N VAL A 33 -15.90 30.88 -21.14
CA VAL A 33 -16.93 30.20 -20.33
C VAL A 33 -17.87 31.21 -19.67
N ASP A 34 -17.35 32.38 -19.28
CA ASP A 34 -18.12 33.44 -18.61
C ASP A 34 -19.17 34.10 -19.53
N ASP A 35 -19.01 33.97 -20.86
CA ASP A 35 -19.97 34.47 -21.85
C ASP A 35 -21.14 33.52 -22.08
N CYS A 36 -21.08 32.30 -21.53
CA CYS A 36 -22.14 31.32 -21.70
C CYS A 36 -23.32 31.59 -20.74
N PRO A 37 -24.56 31.56 -21.23
CA PRO A 37 -25.73 31.72 -20.36
C PRO A 37 -25.79 30.58 -19.34
N LYS A 38 -26.28 30.88 -18.13
CA LYS A 38 -26.47 29.84 -17.10
C LYS A 38 -27.52 28.82 -17.58
N PHE A 39 -27.27 27.54 -17.28
CA PHE A 39 -28.23 26.50 -17.59
C PHE A 39 -29.57 26.76 -16.90
N THR A 40 -30.64 26.85 -17.69
CA THR A 40 -32.00 26.99 -17.19
C THR A 40 -32.85 25.86 -17.77
N LEU A 41 -33.68 25.24 -16.92
CA LEU A 41 -34.60 24.20 -17.39
C LEU A 41 -35.65 24.79 -18.33
N PRO A 42 -35.96 24.11 -19.43
CA PRO A 42 -37.08 24.50 -20.26
C PRO A 42 -38.40 24.42 -19.45
N PRO A 43 -39.34 25.36 -19.67
CA PRO A 43 -40.60 25.39 -18.94
C PRO A 43 -41.38 24.08 -19.18
N LEU A 44 -41.79 23.42 -18.11
CA LEU A 44 -42.58 22.20 -18.16
C LEU A 44 -43.96 22.47 -18.73
N THR A 45 -44.36 21.75 -19.74
CA THR A 45 -45.74 21.75 -20.26
C THR A 45 -46.67 21.18 -19.19
N GLN A 46 -47.80 21.85 -18.95
CA GLN A 46 -48.81 21.65 -17.89
C GLN A 46 -49.32 20.21 -17.76
N SER A 47 -48.63 19.32 -17.03
CA SER A 47 -49.22 18.07 -16.54
C SER A 47 -48.52 17.40 -15.36
N SER A 48 -47.52 18.04 -14.73
CA SER A 48 -46.91 17.50 -13.53
C SER A 48 -47.31 18.32 -12.29
N GLY A 49 -47.82 17.65 -11.27
CA GLY A 49 -48.30 18.29 -10.06
C GLY A 49 -47.12 18.97 -9.28
N ARG A 50 -47.47 20.03 -8.53
CA ARG A 50 -46.54 20.81 -7.66
C ARG A 50 -45.56 19.96 -6.80
N ALA A 51 -45.93 18.71 -6.52
CA ALA A 51 -45.12 17.79 -5.74
C ALA A 51 -43.90 17.26 -6.52
N ASP A 52 -44.03 17.09 -7.85
CA ASP A 52 -42.91 16.61 -8.69
C ASP A 52 -41.94 17.73 -9.06
N GLU A 53 -42.43 18.97 -9.17
CA GLU A 53 -41.60 20.16 -9.34
C GLU A 53 -40.69 20.36 -8.12
N LYS A 54 -41.23 20.29 -6.91
CA LYS A 54 -40.44 20.45 -5.68
C LYS A 54 -39.42 19.34 -5.50
N ARG A 55 -39.77 18.09 -5.84
CA ARG A 55 -38.81 16.95 -5.83
C ARG A 55 -37.68 17.12 -6.83
N LEU A 56 -37.96 17.72 -7.99
CA LEU A 56 -36.96 17.98 -9.00
C LEU A 56 -36.02 19.12 -8.57
N GLU A 57 -36.58 20.20 -8.00
CA GLU A 57 -35.79 21.31 -7.45
C GLU A 57 -34.88 20.86 -6.29
N ASP A 58 -35.40 20.04 -5.38
CA ASP A 58 -34.63 19.47 -4.25
C ASP A 58 -33.51 18.54 -4.76
N ALA A 59 -33.78 17.74 -5.80
CA ALA A 59 -32.77 16.86 -6.40
C ALA A 59 -31.67 17.64 -7.13
N ILE A 60 -32.02 18.75 -7.80
CA ILE A 60 -31.08 19.65 -8.46
C ILE A 60 -30.18 20.31 -7.42
N LYS A 61 -30.79 20.83 -6.34
CA LYS A 61 -30.05 21.49 -5.26
C LYS A 61 -29.08 20.54 -4.57
N ALA A 62 -29.51 19.31 -4.28
CA ALA A 62 -28.64 18.29 -3.69
C ALA A 62 -27.47 17.91 -4.62
N GLN A 63 -27.69 17.89 -5.93
CA GLN A 63 -26.64 17.60 -6.91
C GLN A 63 -25.63 18.76 -7.02
N ASP A 64 -26.11 20.01 -7.00
CA ASP A 64 -25.22 21.18 -7.05
C ASP A 64 -24.39 21.30 -5.75
N GLU A 65 -24.99 21.07 -4.58
CA GLU A 65 -24.27 20.98 -3.31
C GLU A 65 -23.21 19.85 -3.30
N SER A 66 -23.54 18.69 -3.87
CA SER A 66 -22.57 17.58 -4.01
C SER A 66 -21.41 17.96 -4.91
N ARG A 67 -21.69 18.66 -6.01
CA ARG A 67 -20.65 19.14 -6.95
C ARG A 67 -19.77 20.24 -6.33
N GLU A 68 -20.35 21.14 -5.55
CA GLU A 68 -19.57 22.15 -4.82
C GLU A 68 -18.65 21.50 -3.78
N ARG A 69 -19.12 20.46 -3.07
CA ARG A 69 -18.28 19.69 -2.14
C ARG A 69 -17.15 18.97 -2.87
N GLU A 70 -17.44 18.37 -4.02
CA GLU A 70 -16.41 17.71 -4.85
C GLU A 70 -15.35 18.70 -5.33
N LEU A 71 -15.76 19.89 -5.79
CA LEU A 71 -14.85 20.96 -6.19
C LEU A 71 -14.03 21.49 -5.01
N ALA A 72 -14.64 21.64 -3.83
CA ALA A 72 -13.94 22.03 -2.61
C ALA A 72 -12.91 20.97 -2.19
N LEU A 73 -13.28 19.69 -2.28
CA LEU A 73 -12.38 18.57 -2.00
C LEU A 73 -11.20 18.49 -3.00
N GLN A 74 -11.48 18.74 -4.28
CA GLN A 74 -10.44 18.81 -5.31
C GLN A 74 -9.47 19.97 -5.06
N ARG A 75 -9.97 21.14 -4.67
CA ARG A 75 -9.11 22.29 -4.32
C ARG A 75 -8.26 22.01 -3.08
N ALA A 76 -8.86 21.40 -2.05
CA ALA A 76 -8.12 21.00 -0.85
C ALA A 76 -7.04 19.97 -1.17
N LEU A 77 -7.35 18.99 -2.03
CA LEU A 77 -6.39 17.98 -2.49
C LEU A 77 -5.25 18.61 -3.28
N GLN A 78 -5.57 19.56 -4.17
CA GLN A 78 -4.56 20.27 -4.94
C GLN A 78 -3.64 21.09 -4.03
N GLN A 79 -4.18 21.78 -3.02
CA GLN A 79 -3.38 22.50 -2.02
C GLN A 79 -2.47 21.56 -1.21
N GLU A 80 -2.96 20.38 -0.84
CA GLU A 80 -2.12 19.39 -0.15
C GLU A 80 -1.04 18.79 -1.06
N GLN A 81 -1.33 18.63 -2.35
CA GLN A 81 -0.33 18.22 -3.35
C GLN A 81 0.76 19.28 -3.53
N GLU A 82 0.38 20.54 -3.65
CA GLU A 82 1.34 21.66 -3.73
C GLU A 82 2.21 21.78 -2.48
N LYS A 83 1.61 21.57 -1.28
CA LYS A 83 2.38 21.50 -0.02
C LYS A 83 3.34 20.32 0.02
N ALA A 84 2.90 19.15 -0.46
CA ALA A 84 3.74 17.95 -0.52
C ALA A 84 4.90 18.13 -1.51
N GLU A 85 4.65 18.74 -2.66
CA GLU A 85 5.70 19.09 -3.63
C GLU A 85 6.68 20.09 -3.05
N HIS A 86 6.19 21.15 -2.40
CA HIS A 86 7.04 22.14 -1.73
C HIS A 86 7.88 21.54 -0.60
N LEU A 87 7.28 20.63 0.20
CA LEU A 87 8.02 19.89 1.24
C LEU A 87 9.08 18.96 0.63
N THR A 88 8.76 18.29 -0.47
CA THR A 88 9.70 17.45 -1.23
C THR A 88 10.85 18.27 -1.80
N GLN A 89 10.55 19.45 -2.35
CA GLN A 89 11.56 20.38 -2.84
C GLN A 89 12.47 20.86 -1.70
N ARG A 90 11.90 21.27 -0.56
CA ARG A 90 12.69 21.67 0.63
C ARG A 90 13.53 20.52 1.18
N LEU A 91 13.00 19.29 1.14
CA LEU A 91 13.77 18.10 1.54
C LEU A 91 14.94 17.86 0.59
N ASN A 92 14.73 18.02 -0.72
CA ASN A 92 15.79 17.88 -1.72
C ASN A 92 16.82 19.00 -1.61
N GLU A 93 16.41 20.23 -1.35
CA GLU A 93 17.31 21.35 -1.06
C GLU A 93 18.08 21.17 0.23
N ALA A 94 17.45 20.62 1.29
CA ALA A 94 18.11 20.27 2.53
C ALA A 94 19.11 19.11 2.33
N ARG A 95 18.75 18.12 1.51
CA ARG A 95 19.66 17.02 1.11
C ARG A 95 20.83 17.55 0.28
N ALA A 96 20.59 18.44 -0.68
CA ALA A 96 21.65 19.07 -1.47
C ALA A 96 22.58 19.92 -0.60
N ARG A 97 22.05 20.68 0.38
CA ARG A 97 22.85 21.41 1.37
C ARG A 97 23.66 20.47 2.27
N ASN A 98 23.05 19.39 2.75
CA ASN A 98 23.76 18.38 3.53
C ASN A 98 24.81 17.64 2.69
N GLN A 99 24.56 17.43 1.41
CA GLN A 99 25.52 16.88 0.46
C GLN A 99 26.70 17.84 0.25
N HIS A 100 26.44 19.14 0.13
CA HIS A 100 27.47 20.15 0.06
C HIS A 100 28.29 20.28 1.37
N VAL A 101 27.65 20.12 2.52
CA VAL A 101 28.35 20.04 3.84
C VAL A 101 29.16 18.74 3.96
N ALA A 102 28.67 17.63 3.41
CA ALA A 102 29.42 16.37 3.34
C ALA A 102 30.63 16.48 2.39
N ASP A 103 30.52 17.23 1.28
CA ASP A 103 31.64 17.54 0.38
C ASP A 103 32.72 18.40 1.09
N ILE A 104 32.29 19.33 1.94
CA ILE A 104 33.21 20.16 2.74
C ILE A 104 33.88 19.34 3.87
N LEU A 105 33.17 18.36 4.43
CA LEU A 105 33.70 17.46 5.45
C LEU A 105 34.51 16.30 4.85
N SER A 106 34.57 16.17 3.50
CA SER A 106 35.34 15.19 2.73
C SER A 106 35.49 13.83 3.42
N ILE A 107 34.35 13.19 3.75
CA ILE A 107 34.35 11.78 4.13
C ILE A 107 34.72 11.02 2.85
N ASP A 108 35.94 10.51 2.83
CA ASP A 108 36.43 9.74 1.69
C ASP A 108 35.71 8.37 1.57
N GLU A 109 36.03 7.64 0.54
CA GLU A 109 35.41 6.34 0.26
C GLU A 109 35.72 5.30 1.34
N ALA A 110 36.96 5.33 1.90
CA ALA A 110 37.38 4.44 2.97
C ALA A 110 36.63 4.73 4.28
N GLU A 111 36.42 6.00 4.60
CA GLU A 111 35.68 6.42 5.80
C GLU A 111 34.18 6.18 5.64
N THR A 112 33.62 6.30 4.41
CA THR A 112 32.24 5.92 4.09
C THR A 112 32.01 4.43 4.33
N ARG A 113 32.92 3.59 3.89
CA ARG A 113 32.88 2.15 4.14
C ARG A 113 32.88 1.87 5.64
N ARG A 114 33.88 2.30 6.33
CA ARG A 114 34.08 2.02 7.75
C ARG A 114 32.93 2.50 8.65
N ARG A 115 32.41 3.71 8.44
CA ARG A 115 31.41 4.31 9.34
C ARG A 115 29.98 3.92 9.01
N LEU A 116 29.64 3.81 7.73
CA LEU A 116 28.25 3.64 7.30
C LEU A 116 27.96 2.23 6.82
N ILE A 117 28.85 1.63 6.04
CA ILE A 117 28.57 0.32 5.43
C ILE A 117 28.82 -0.78 6.45
N ASP A 118 29.95 -0.78 7.15
CA ASP A 118 30.26 -1.78 8.18
C ASP A 118 29.18 -1.82 9.27
N SER A 119 28.74 -0.66 9.75
CA SER A 119 27.68 -0.57 10.77
C SER A 119 26.36 -1.18 10.28
N ARG A 120 26.04 -1.05 8.99
CA ARG A 120 24.82 -1.61 8.41
C ARG A 120 24.93 -3.10 8.08
N LEU A 121 26.14 -3.58 7.74
CA LEU A 121 26.40 -5.00 7.60
C LEU A 121 26.33 -5.69 8.97
N LEU A 122 26.91 -5.09 10.01
CA LEU A 122 26.79 -5.56 11.40
C LEU A 122 25.32 -5.60 11.87
N ALA A 123 24.52 -4.59 11.52
CA ALA A 123 23.09 -4.55 11.84
C ALA A 123 22.29 -5.66 11.12
N ALA A 124 22.83 -6.20 10.01
CA ALA A 124 22.29 -7.36 9.29
C ALA A 124 22.93 -8.69 9.72
N ASP A 125 23.57 -8.74 10.90
CA ASP A 125 24.22 -9.91 11.51
C ASP A 125 25.43 -10.47 10.73
N TRP A 126 26.09 -9.62 9.92
CA TRP A 126 27.34 -10.01 9.26
C TRP A 126 28.53 -9.79 10.20
N ASN A 127 29.43 -10.76 10.26
CA ASN A 127 30.69 -10.65 10.97
C ASN A 127 31.69 -9.86 10.12
N VAL A 128 31.72 -8.54 10.29
CA VAL A 128 32.66 -7.64 9.59
C VAL A 128 33.93 -7.49 10.44
N GLY A 129 35.08 -7.78 9.84
CA GLY A 129 36.38 -7.63 10.52
C GLY A 129 36.77 -6.18 10.67
N GLU A 130 37.45 -5.86 11.78
CA GLU A 130 38.02 -4.53 12.03
C GLU A 130 39.21 -4.26 11.12
N GLU A 131 39.43 -2.98 10.76
CA GLU A 131 40.61 -2.51 10.04
C GLU A 131 40.96 -3.33 8.78
N LEU A 132 39.99 -3.57 7.90
CA LEU A 132 40.14 -4.36 6.65
C LEU A 132 40.58 -5.82 6.87
N LYS A 133 40.39 -6.38 8.07
CA LYS A 133 40.61 -7.79 8.31
C LYS A 133 39.46 -8.63 7.73
N ASN A 134 39.81 -9.61 6.99
CA ASN A 134 38.83 -10.56 6.45
C ASN A 134 38.35 -11.52 7.53
N THR A 135 37.07 -11.88 7.43
CA THR A 135 36.45 -12.94 8.25
C THR A 135 36.03 -14.11 7.36
N ASP A 136 35.48 -15.12 7.97
CA ASP A 136 34.85 -16.25 7.25
C ASP A 136 33.59 -15.86 6.45
N GLN A 137 32.95 -14.73 6.82
CA GLN A 137 31.72 -14.26 6.21
C GLN A 137 31.90 -13.05 5.30
N VAL A 138 32.92 -12.21 5.54
CA VAL A 138 33.10 -10.96 4.82
C VAL A 138 34.57 -10.78 4.45
N THR A 139 34.82 -10.66 3.16
CA THR A 139 36.12 -10.24 2.62
C THR A 139 36.02 -8.79 2.19
N GLN A 140 36.95 -7.96 2.66
CA GLN A 140 37.10 -6.55 2.28
C GLN A 140 38.20 -6.42 1.25
N GLU A 141 38.07 -5.48 0.29
CA GLU A 141 39.03 -5.26 -0.80
C GLU A 141 39.38 -6.58 -1.54
N HIS A 142 38.35 -7.35 -1.89
CA HIS A 142 38.54 -8.65 -2.52
C HIS A 142 39.10 -8.51 -3.95
N PRO A 143 40.26 -9.11 -4.27
CA PRO A 143 40.85 -8.99 -5.60
C PRO A 143 39.98 -9.73 -6.65
N VAL A 144 39.66 -9.04 -7.72
CA VAL A 144 38.94 -9.55 -8.88
C VAL A 144 39.73 -9.29 -10.14
N LYS A 145 39.67 -10.21 -11.08
CA LYS A 145 40.45 -10.16 -12.35
C LYS A 145 39.52 -9.90 -13.54
N GLU A 146 40.11 -9.78 -14.71
CA GLU A 146 39.42 -9.57 -15.98
C GLU A 146 38.58 -8.27 -15.98
N GLN A 147 39.06 -7.25 -15.25
CA GLN A 147 38.38 -5.97 -15.19
C GLN A 147 38.81 -5.05 -16.34
N PRO A 148 37.98 -4.08 -16.77
CA PRO A 148 38.32 -3.12 -17.83
C PRO A 148 39.30 -2.04 -17.32
N THR A 149 40.38 -2.44 -16.68
CA THR A 149 41.48 -1.60 -16.18
C THR A 149 42.75 -1.89 -16.97
N ALA A 150 43.74 -1.03 -16.89
CA ALA A 150 45.00 -1.22 -17.61
C ALA A 150 45.75 -2.53 -17.22
N THR A 151 45.59 -2.98 -15.96
CA THR A 151 46.19 -4.22 -15.45
C THR A 151 45.28 -5.44 -15.56
N GLY A 152 44.00 -5.24 -15.82
CA GLY A 152 42.96 -6.27 -15.75
C GLY A 152 42.54 -6.62 -14.34
N ASP A 153 43.08 -5.94 -13.32
CA ASP A 153 42.80 -6.17 -11.90
C ASP A 153 41.76 -5.15 -11.38
N GLY A 154 41.00 -5.54 -10.37
CA GLY A 154 40.09 -4.71 -9.62
C GLY A 154 39.94 -5.22 -8.19
N TYR A 155 39.26 -4.48 -7.37
CA TYR A 155 38.99 -4.83 -5.97
C TYR A 155 37.54 -4.57 -5.67
N ALA A 156 36.80 -5.63 -5.27
CA ALA A 156 35.44 -5.47 -4.77
C ALA A 156 35.51 -5.01 -3.31
N ASP A 157 34.80 -3.95 -2.97
CA ASP A 157 34.86 -3.37 -1.63
C ASP A 157 34.48 -4.40 -0.55
N TYR A 158 33.40 -5.16 -0.78
CA TYR A 158 33.05 -6.31 0.07
C TYR A 158 32.54 -7.47 -0.77
N VAL A 159 32.88 -8.69 -0.35
CA VAL A 159 32.23 -9.93 -0.80
C VAL A 159 31.71 -10.65 0.44
N LEU A 160 30.43 -11.01 0.40
CA LEU A 160 29.73 -11.71 1.48
C LEU A 160 29.64 -13.22 1.12
N TRP A 161 30.02 -14.09 2.05
CA TRP A 161 30.22 -15.51 1.81
C TRP A 161 29.25 -16.39 2.61
N ASP A 162 28.92 -17.54 2.06
CA ASP A 162 28.30 -18.63 2.82
C ASP A 162 29.33 -19.53 3.51
N GLU A 163 28.86 -20.57 4.19
CA GLU A 163 29.69 -21.57 4.88
C GLU A 163 30.52 -22.45 3.92
N ALA A 164 30.07 -22.57 2.67
CA ALA A 164 30.77 -23.32 1.61
C ALA A 164 31.74 -22.43 0.82
N HIS A 165 31.98 -21.21 1.28
CA HIS A 165 32.82 -20.20 0.63
C HIS A 165 32.34 -19.87 -0.79
N LYS A 166 31.02 -19.83 -1.01
CA LYS A 166 30.40 -19.31 -2.22
C LYS A 166 29.94 -17.88 -2.01
N PRO A 167 30.09 -16.98 -3.01
CA PRO A 167 29.75 -15.58 -2.84
C PRO A 167 28.21 -15.40 -2.86
N LEU A 168 27.68 -14.91 -1.74
CA LEU A 168 26.27 -14.57 -1.62
C LEU A 168 25.95 -13.19 -2.18
N ALA A 169 26.84 -12.23 -1.91
CA ALA A 169 26.69 -10.88 -2.44
C ALA A 169 28.04 -10.21 -2.69
N VAL A 170 28.05 -9.27 -3.60
CA VAL A 170 29.12 -8.29 -3.81
C VAL A 170 28.59 -6.91 -3.48
N VAL A 171 29.35 -6.10 -2.78
CA VAL A 171 29.01 -4.72 -2.43
C VAL A 171 30.04 -3.78 -3.03
N GLU A 172 29.58 -2.81 -3.78
CA GLU A 172 30.40 -1.71 -4.30
C GLU A 172 30.03 -0.41 -3.60
N ALA A 173 31.00 0.23 -3.03
CA ALA A 173 30.85 1.49 -2.30
C ALA A 173 31.30 2.67 -3.13
N LYS A 174 30.61 3.78 -3.00
CA LYS A 174 31.02 5.09 -3.55
C LYS A 174 31.08 6.11 -2.41
N LYS A 175 31.77 7.22 -2.64
CA LYS A 175 31.79 8.34 -1.71
C LYS A 175 30.39 8.81 -1.39
N THR A 176 30.17 9.30 -0.19
CA THR A 176 28.85 9.81 0.27
C THR A 176 28.28 10.91 -0.62
N SER A 177 29.15 11.71 -1.24
CA SER A 177 28.79 12.79 -2.17
C SER A 177 28.40 12.31 -3.58
N VAL A 178 28.64 11.03 -3.89
CA VAL A 178 28.42 10.46 -5.21
C VAL A 178 27.12 9.67 -5.26
N ASN A 179 26.43 9.70 -6.40
CA ASN A 179 25.24 8.86 -6.60
C ASN A 179 25.65 7.38 -6.62
N ALA A 180 25.01 6.55 -5.80
CA ALA A 180 25.27 5.12 -5.71
C ALA A 180 25.18 4.40 -7.07
N GLU A 181 24.30 4.84 -7.98
CA GLU A 181 24.12 4.30 -9.33
C GLU A 181 25.42 4.28 -10.16
N GLN A 182 26.39 5.13 -9.86
CA GLN A 182 27.69 5.12 -10.53
C GLN A 182 28.50 3.84 -10.25
N GLY A 183 28.25 3.16 -9.13
CA GLY A 183 28.89 1.88 -8.80
C GLY A 183 28.25 0.66 -9.48
N ARG A 184 27.08 0.81 -10.08
CA ARG A 184 26.30 -0.33 -10.61
C ARG A 184 27.02 -1.17 -11.65
N ILE A 185 27.65 -0.52 -12.62
CA ILE A 185 28.35 -1.24 -13.72
C ILE A 185 29.57 -1.96 -13.15
N GLN A 186 30.32 -1.32 -12.28
CA GLN A 186 31.51 -1.90 -11.64
C GLN A 186 31.13 -3.11 -10.79
N ALA A 187 30.11 -2.97 -9.93
CA ALA A 187 29.60 -4.07 -9.11
C ALA A 187 29.15 -5.29 -9.95
N ARG A 188 28.53 -5.04 -11.12
CA ARG A 188 28.15 -6.10 -12.05
C ARG A 188 29.36 -6.83 -12.62
N LEU A 189 30.37 -6.11 -13.05
CA LEU A 189 31.60 -6.73 -13.59
C LEU A 189 32.31 -7.57 -12.53
N TYR A 190 32.29 -7.16 -11.28
CA TYR A 190 32.79 -7.96 -10.16
C TYR A 190 31.96 -9.23 -9.95
N ALA A 191 30.62 -9.11 -10.04
CA ALA A 191 29.74 -10.25 -9.97
C ALA A 191 29.97 -11.24 -11.14
N ASP A 192 30.25 -10.75 -12.36
CA ASP A 192 30.57 -11.56 -13.52
C ASP A 192 31.83 -12.41 -13.27
N TRP A 193 32.88 -11.83 -12.71
CA TRP A 193 34.11 -12.55 -12.36
C TRP A 193 33.89 -13.53 -11.20
N LEU A 194 33.19 -13.13 -10.13
CA LEU A 194 32.91 -14.00 -8.99
C LEU A 194 32.09 -15.23 -9.41
N GLU A 195 31.11 -15.05 -10.29
CA GLU A 195 30.33 -16.19 -10.84
C GLU A 195 31.22 -17.17 -11.61
N LYS A 196 32.14 -16.66 -12.43
CA LYS A 196 33.06 -17.46 -13.21
C LYS A 196 34.04 -18.26 -12.32
N GLU A 197 34.55 -17.62 -11.26
CA GLU A 197 35.54 -18.21 -10.35
C GLU A 197 34.94 -19.21 -9.38
N TYR A 198 33.77 -18.86 -8.77
CA TYR A 198 33.16 -19.65 -7.69
C TYR A 198 31.91 -20.42 -8.12
N GLY A 199 31.45 -20.29 -9.35
CA GLY A 199 30.29 -21.00 -9.88
C GLY A 199 28.93 -20.55 -9.31
N GLN A 200 28.89 -19.43 -8.62
CA GLN A 200 27.66 -18.86 -8.07
C GLN A 200 27.57 -17.36 -8.35
N ARG A 201 26.48 -16.94 -8.98
CA ARG A 201 26.19 -15.52 -9.22
C ARG A 201 25.82 -14.84 -7.90
N PRO A 202 26.64 -13.90 -7.37
CA PRO A 202 26.27 -13.16 -6.17
C PRO A 202 25.13 -12.18 -6.44
N VAL A 203 24.42 -11.77 -5.40
CA VAL A 203 23.51 -10.63 -5.43
C VAL A 203 24.35 -9.35 -5.42
N ILE A 204 23.96 -8.36 -6.18
CA ILE A 204 24.71 -7.12 -6.33
C ILE A 204 24.12 -6.06 -5.41
N PHE A 205 24.97 -5.50 -4.54
CA PHE A 205 24.67 -4.27 -3.84
C PHE A 205 25.59 -3.16 -4.32
N TYR A 206 25.07 -1.97 -4.47
CA TYR A 206 25.87 -0.77 -4.66
C TYR A 206 25.32 0.37 -3.81
N THR A 207 26.22 1.15 -3.21
CA THR A 207 25.85 2.09 -2.16
C THR A 207 26.81 3.27 -2.07
N ASN A 208 26.32 4.39 -1.52
CA ASN A 208 27.16 5.50 -1.08
C ASN A 208 27.12 5.67 0.45
N GLY A 209 26.70 4.62 1.16
CA GLY A 209 26.54 4.65 2.61
C GLY A 209 25.15 5.12 3.06
N TYR A 210 24.49 6.00 2.34
CA TYR A 210 23.10 6.44 2.62
C TYR A 210 22.07 5.68 1.81
N ASP A 211 22.27 5.61 0.51
CA ASP A 211 21.38 4.88 -0.40
C ASP A 211 21.98 3.51 -0.68
N ILE A 212 21.23 2.47 -0.42
CA ILE A 212 21.61 1.09 -0.72
C ILE A 212 20.68 0.59 -1.81
N TRP A 213 21.27 0.07 -2.86
CA TRP A 213 20.57 -0.56 -3.97
C TRP A 213 20.88 -2.03 -4.02
N LEU A 214 19.85 -2.84 -4.24
CA LEU A 214 19.93 -4.27 -4.46
C LEU A 214 19.58 -4.57 -5.90
N TRP A 215 20.40 -5.38 -6.54
CA TRP A 215 20.17 -5.88 -7.88
C TRP A 215 20.44 -7.38 -7.94
N ASP A 216 19.38 -8.16 -8.08
CA ASP A 216 19.48 -9.56 -8.47
C ASP A 216 19.30 -9.63 -9.99
N ASP A 217 20.40 -9.68 -10.72
CA ASP A 217 20.44 -9.65 -12.18
C ASP A 217 20.32 -11.05 -12.82
N HIS A 218 19.90 -12.06 -12.03
CA HIS A 218 19.68 -13.39 -12.54
C HIS A 218 18.65 -13.38 -13.70
N LYS A 219 19.00 -14.00 -14.82
CA LYS A 219 18.27 -13.88 -16.11
C LYS A 219 16.78 -14.20 -16.01
N THR A 220 16.41 -15.27 -15.32
CA THR A 220 15.03 -15.76 -15.25
C THR A 220 14.27 -15.18 -14.07
N HIS A 221 14.88 -15.15 -12.89
CA HIS A 221 14.20 -14.84 -11.62
C HIS A 221 14.58 -13.50 -11.02
N GLY A 222 15.60 -12.82 -11.56
CA GLY A 222 16.04 -11.52 -11.09
C GLY A 222 14.99 -10.42 -11.26
N TYR A 223 15.20 -9.34 -10.50
CA TYR A 223 14.41 -8.12 -10.56
C TYR A 223 15.31 -6.93 -10.93
N PRO A 224 14.74 -5.87 -11.54
CA PRO A 224 15.48 -4.63 -11.77
C PRO A 224 16.11 -4.10 -10.49
N PRO A 225 17.18 -3.30 -10.58
CA PRO A 225 17.76 -2.62 -9.42
C PRO A 225 16.70 -1.84 -8.65
N ARG A 226 16.76 -1.94 -7.32
CA ARG A 226 15.82 -1.24 -6.44
C ARG A 226 16.51 -0.77 -5.18
N ARG A 227 16.04 0.34 -4.66
CA ARG A 227 16.51 0.87 -3.38
C ARG A 227 15.96 0.02 -2.24
N VAL A 228 16.81 -0.33 -1.30
CA VAL A 228 16.48 -1.08 -0.08
C VAL A 228 16.89 -0.30 1.15
N PHE A 229 16.26 -0.61 2.28
CA PHE A 229 16.53 0.13 3.52
C PHE A 229 17.85 -0.28 4.18
N GLY A 230 18.31 -1.51 3.98
CA GLY A 230 19.53 -2.06 4.56
C GLY A 230 20.05 -3.26 3.79
N PHE A 231 21.08 -3.91 4.29
CA PHE A 231 21.58 -5.16 3.74
C PHE A 231 20.71 -6.35 4.21
N TYR A 232 20.71 -7.40 3.43
CA TYR A 232 20.10 -8.66 3.78
C TYR A 232 21.00 -9.45 4.73
N SER A 233 20.42 -10.20 5.65
CA SER A 233 21.14 -11.21 6.42
C SER A 233 21.61 -12.35 5.52
N LYS A 234 22.56 -13.14 6.05
CA LYS A 234 23.06 -14.34 5.37
C LYS A 234 21.94 -15.30 4.97
N GLU A 235 21.02 -15.59 5.89
CA GLU A 235 19.87 -16.48 5.65
C GLU A 235 18.95 -15.94 4.54
N SER A 236 18.71 -14.64 4.51
CA SER A 236 17.86 -14.02 3.49
C SER A 236 18.53 -14.05 2.11
N LEU A 237 19.86 -13.82 2.02
CA LEU A 237 20.59 -13.95 0.75
C LEU A 237 20.66 -15.40 0.27
N GLN A 238 20.94 -16.36 1.15
CA GLN A 238 20.94 -17.79 0.80
C GLN A 238 19.59 -18.20 0.22
N TYR A 239 18.49 -17.78 0.85
CA TYR A 239 17.17 -18.10 0.34
C TYR A 239 16.89 -17.44 -1.01
N LEU A 240 17.25 -16.17 -1.20
CA LEU A 240 17.10 -15.48 -2.48
C LEU A 240 17.85 -16.19 -3.62
N ILE A 241 19.07 -16.67 -3.37
CA ILE A 241 19.86 -17.44 -4.34
C ILE A 241 19.19 -18.81 -4.59
N GLN A 242 18.77 -19.50 -3.54
CA GLN A 242 18.10 -20.80 -3.67
C GLN A 242 16.81 -20.71 -4.50
N GLN A 243 16.08 -19.62 -4.39
CA GLN A 243 14.87 -19.38 -5.21
C GLN A 243 15.17 -19.38 -6.71
N ARG A 244 16.36 -19.00 -7.13
CA ARG A 244 16.72 -18.96 -8.56
C ARG A 244 16.59 -20.31 -9.25
N GLU A 245 16.84 -21.41 -8.51
CA GLU A 245 16.79 -22.77 -9.02
C GLU A 245 15.51 -23.53 -8.65
N THR A 246 14.90 -23.14 -7.52
CA THR A 246 13.83 -23.96 -6.92
C THR A 246 12.42 -23.40 -7.13
N ARG A 247 12.31 -22.16 -7.57
CA ARG A 247 11.01 -21.48 -7.79
C ARG A 247 10.24 -22.17 -8.92
N LEU A 248 8.99 -22.54 -8.62
CA LEU A 248 8.08 -23.13 -9.59
C LEU A 248 7.16 -22.05 -10.20
N PRO A 249 6.67 -22.24 -11.43
CA PRO A 249 5.62 -21.38 -11.98
C PRO A 249 4.36 -21.44 -11.11
N LEU A 250 3.79 -20.27 -10.77
CA LEU A 250 2.63 -20.20 -9.87
C LEU A 250 1.40 -20.95 -10.39
N ASN A 251 1.23 -21.02 -11.70
CA ASN A 251 0.14 -21.77 -12.34
C ASN A 251 0.35 -23.30 -12.36
N SER A 252 1.53 -23.80 -11.99
CA SER A 252 1.81 -25.22 -11.91
C SER A 252 1.49 -25.83 -10.54
N VAL A 253 1.24 -24.99 -9.54
CA VAL A 253 0.97 -25.45 -8.16
C VAL A 253 -0.53 -25.50 -7.93
N PRO A 254 -1.07 -26.62 -7.43
CA PRO A 254 -2.50 -26.75 -7.16
C PRO A 254 -2.95 -25.82 -6.04
N HIS A 255 -4.17 -25.32 -6.14
CA HIS A 255 -4.79 -24.53 -5.07
C HIS A 255 -5.02 -25.39 -3.83
N ILE A 256 -4.82 -24.78 -2.64
CA ILE A 256 -5.06 -25.45 -1.36
C ILE A 256 -6.52 -25.85 -1.20
N LYS A 257 -6.70 -26.98 -0.55
CA LYS A 257 -7.99 -27.52 -0.15
C LYS A 257 -8.11 -27.55 1.36
N ASP A 258 -9.31 -27.41 1.87
CA ASP A 258 -9.60 -27.63 3.28
C ASP A 258 -9.66 -29.14 3.65
N ASN A 259 -9.95 -29.45 4.91
CA ASN A 259 -10.02 -30.82 5.41
C ASN A 259 -11.15 -31.66 4.75
N GLU A 260 -12.09 -31.02 4.09
CA GLU A 260 -13.17 -31.67 3.32
C GLU A 260 -12.82 -31.86 1.84
N GLY A 261 -11.62 -31.44 1.42
CA GLY A 261 -11.16 -31.51 0.04
C GLY A 261 -11.70 -30.39 -0.84
N LYS A 262 -12.39 -29.39 -0.27
CA LYS A 262 -12.92 -28.23 -0.98
C LYS A 262 -11.86 -27.14 -1.07
N ALA A 263 -11.79 -26.47 -2.23
CA ALA A 263 -10.84 -25.35 -2.40
C ALA A 263 -11.11 -24.23 -1.38
N VAL A 264 -10.07 -23.76 -0.70
CA VAL A 264 -10.14 -22.67 0.29
C VAL A 264 -10.61 -21.37 -0.39
N ALA A 265 -10.14 -21.08 -1.59
CA ALA A 265 -10.61 -20.02 -2.46
C ALA A 265 -11.03 -20.64 -3.80
N GLY A 266 -12.30 -21.09 -3.88
CA GLY A 266 -12.78 -21.88 -5.02
C GLY A 266 -13.86 -21.20 -5.88
N ARG A 267 -14.33 -20.00 -5.50
CA ARG A 267 -15.27 -19.24 -6.30
C ARG A 267 -14.55 -18.61 -7.49
N LEU A 268 -15.25 -18.48 -8.62
CA LEU A 268 -14.65 -18.03 -9.89
C LEU A 268 -13.86 -16.71 -9.74
N TYR A 269 -14.47 -15.70 -9.14
CA TYR A 269 -13.79 -14.40 -8.90
C TYR A 269 -12.56 -14.50 -7.98
N GLN A 270 -12.55 -15.46 -7.03
CA GLN A 270 -11.40 -15.70 -6.16
C GLN A 270 -10.24 -16.32 -6.94
N LEU A 271 -10.55 -17.31 -7.80
CA LEU A 271 -9.57 -17.93 -8.69
C LEU A 271 -9.00 -16.92 -9.70
N GLU A 272 -9.87 -16.09 -10.27
CA GLU A 272 -9.45 -14.99 -11.16
C GLU A 272 -8.55 -13.98 -10.43
N THR A 273 -8.89 -13.61 -9.20
CA THR A 273 -8.06 -12.73 -8.38
C THR A 273 -6.68 -13.33 -8.15
N ILE A 274 -6.60 -14.62 -7.80
CA ILE A 274 -5.33 -15.34 -7.59
C ILE A 274 -4.53 -15.38 -8.89
N ALA A 275 -5.17 -15.67 -10.02
CA ALA A 275 -4.51 -15.71 -11.33
C ALA A 275 -3.92 -14.35 -11.72
N ARG A 276 -4.67 -13.25 -11.57
CA ARG A 276 -4.22 -11.89 -11.87
C ARG A 276 -3.05 -11.44 -11.00
N VAL A 277 -3.06 -11.76 -9.71
CA VAL A 277 -1.94 -11.47 -8.80
C VAL A 277 -0.72 -12.30 -9.19
N SER A 278 -0.90 -13.58 -9.49
CA SER A 278 0.17 -14.48 -9.92
C SER A 278 0.81 -14.02 -11.23
N GLU A 279 0.01 -13.62 -12.20
CA GLU A 279 0.48 -13.05 -13.46
C GLU A 279 1.29 -11.78 -13.25
N ARG A 280 0.77 -10.87 -12.41
CA ARG A 280 1.44 -9.62 -12.10
C ARG A 280 2.83 -9.84 -11.49
N PHE A 281 2.96 -10.75 -10.53
CA PHE A 281 4.26 -11.10 -9.94
C PHE A 281 5.19 -11.82 -10.90
N THR A 282 4.65 -12.70 -11.75
CA THR A 282 5.42 -13.36 -12.83
C THR A 282 5.99 -12.33 -13.81
N ASN A 283 5.24 -11.26 -14.10
CA ASN A 283 5.67 -10.13 -14.93
C ASN A 283 6.59 -9.14 -14.19
N LYS A 284 7.19 -9.55 -13.06
CA LYS A 284 8.19 -8.78 -12.29
C LYS A 284 7.65 -7.53 -11.58
N TYR A 285 6.34 -7.31 -11.53
CA TYR A 285 5.78 -6.35 -10.60
C TYR A 285 5.92 -6.88 -9.17
N ARG A 286 6.13 -6.00 -8.22
CA ARG A 286 6.32 -6.40 -6.82
C ARG A 286 5.14 -6.05 -5.92
N GLN A 287 4.15 -5.38 -6.45
CA GLN A 287 3.02 -4.82 -5.71
C GLN A 287 1.71 -5.16 -6.41
N SER A 288 0.66 -5.37 -5.64
CA SER A 288 -0.68 -5.73 -6.12
C SER A 288 -1.75 -5.17 -5.18
N LEU A 289 -2.86 -4.70 -5.73
CA LEU A 289 -4.02 -4.23 -4.97
C LEU A 289 -5.25 -5.05 -5.36
N ILE A 290 -5.91 -5.61 -4.36
CA ILE A 290 -7.16 -6.36 -4.49
C ILE A 290 -8.27 -5.56 -3.83
N VAL A 291 -9.28 -5.19 -4.60
CA VAL A 291 -10.50 -4.55 -4.13
C VAL A 291 -11.60 -5.60 -4.16
N GLN A 292 -12.10 -6.01 -3.00
CA GLN A 292 -13.17 -7.00 -2.88
C GLN A 292 -14.16 -6.60 -1.79
N ALA A 293 -15.46 -6.68 -2.07
CA ALA A 293 -16.51 -6.36 -1.12
C ALA A 293 -16.37 -7.18 0.18
N THR A 294 -16.89 -6.65 1.29
CA THR A 294 -16.95 -7.37 2.57
C THR A 294 -17.80 -8.63 2.43
N GLY A 295 -17.40 -9.73 3.04
CA GLY A 295 -18.12 -11.01 2.96
C GLY A 295 -17.78 -11.88 1.74
N THR A 296 -17.01 -11.39 0.77
CA THR A 296 -16.61 -12.17 -0.42
C THR A 296 -15.40 -13.09 -0.17
N GLY A 297 -14.82 -13.08 1.04
CA GLY A 297 -13.75 -13.99 1.43
C GLY A 297 -12.34 -13.50 1.12
N LYS A 298 -12.06 -12.21 1.27
CA LYS A 298 -10.71 -11.61 1.14
C LYS A 298 -9.63 -12.40 1.89
N THR A 299 -9.91 -12.76 3.13
CA THR A 299 -8.98 -13.54 3.97
C THR A 299 -8.70 -14.93 3.37
N ARG A 300 -9.68 -15.58 2.74
CA ARG A 300 -9.48 -16.87 2.06
C ARG A 300 -8.57 -16.72 0.83
N VAL A 301 -8.75 -15.64 0.07
CA VAL A 301 -7.84 -15.32 -1.07
C VAL A 301 -6.42 -15.05 -0.57
N ALA A 302 -6.26 -14.31 0.53
CA ALA A 302 -4.96 -14.07 1.15
C ALA A 302 -4.27 -15.36 1.59
N ILE A 303 -5.01 -16.26 2.26
CA ILE A 303 -4.51 -17.58 2.69
C ILE A 303 -4.11 -18.43 1.48
N ALA A 304 -4.97 -18.47 0.45
CA ALA A 304 -4.71 -19.24 -0.76
C ALA A 304 -3.48 -18.73 -1.51
N LEU A 305 -3.30 -17.41 -1.65
CA LEU A 305 -2.11 -16.79 -2.23
C LEU A 305 -0.87 -17.07 -1.41
N SER A 306 -0.94 -16.94 -0.08
CA SER A 306 0.18 -17.23 0.83
C SER A 306 0.67 -18.67 0.63
N LYS A 307 -0.24 -19.63 0.68
CA LYS A 307 0.10 -21.05 0.54
C LYS A 307 0.60 -21.39 -0.86
N LEU A 308 -0.05 -20.87 -1.91
CA LEU A 308 0.38 -21.03 -3.30
C LEU A 308 1.83 -20.57 -3.48
N MET A 309 2.17 -19.39 -2.97
CA MET A 309 3.51 -18.82 -3.12
C MET A 309 4.56 -19.55 -2.26
N ILE A 310 4.16 -20.08 -1.09
CA ILE A 310 5.00 -20.93 -0.26
C ILE A 310 5.29 -22.24 -0.99
N ASP A 311 4.28 -22.92 -1.51
CA ASP A 311 4.41 -24.21 -2.18
C ASP A 311 5.19 -24.09 -3.53
N ALA A 312 4.99 -22.96 -4.22
CA ALA A 312 5.77 -22.62 -5.41
C ALA A 312 7.20 -22.14 -5.10
N ARG A 313 7.60 -22.06 -3.83
CA ARG A 313 8.92 -21.61 -3.36
C ARG A 313 9.27 -20.18 -3.77
N TRP A 314 8.26 -19.34 -3.95
CA TRP A 314 8.42 -17.90 -4.15
C TRP A 314 8.63 -17.17 -2.82
N VAL A 315 8.14 -17.75 -1.74
CA VAL A 315 8.04 -17.12 -0.43
C VAL A 315 8.43 -18.13 0.65
N LYS A 316 9.33 -17.72 1.54
CA LYS A 316 9.67 -18.45 2.76
C LYS A 316 8.82 -17.98 3.92
N ARG A 317 8.69 -16.66 4.07
CA ARG A 317 7.97 -16.01 5.18
C ARG A 317 6.96 -14.99 4.68
N VAL A 318 5.75 -15.09 5.19
CA VAL A 318 4.62 -14.18 4.91
C VAL A 318 4.35 -13.33 6.15
N LEU A 319 4.21 -12.02 5.97
CA LEU A 319 3.70 -11.10 6.99
C LEU A 319 2.28 -10.67 6.62
N PHE A 320 1.30 -11.06 7.44
CA PHE A 320 -0.08 -10.61 7.34
C PHE A 320 -0.34 -9.49 8.34
N LEU A 321 -0.70 -8.33 7.83
CA LEU A 321 -0.96 -7.12 8.61
C LEU A 321 -2.45 -6.82 8.65
N CYS A 322 -2.96 -6.49 9.83
CA CYS A 322 -4.34 -6.09 10.05
C CYS A 322 -4.42 -4.86 10.98
N ASP A 323 -5.54 -4.16 10.94
CA ASP A 323 -5.74 -2.92 11.69
C ASP A 323 -5.92 -3.16 13.20
N ARG A 324 -6.72 -4.17 13.58
CA ARG A 324 -7.18 -4.37 14.97
C ARG A 324 -6.81 -5.75 15.53
N LYS A 325 -6.74 -5.83 16.86
CA LYS A 325 -6.43 -7.08 17.59
C LYS A 325 -7.45 -8.18 17.30
N GLU A 326 -8.72 -7.83 17.14
CA GLU A 326 -9.82 -8.74 16.81
C GLU A 326 -9.62 -9.38 15.44
N LEU A 327 -9.29 -8.56 14.43
CA LEU A 327 -8.97 -9.04 13.07
C LEU A 327 -7.72 -9.92 13.07
N ARG A 328 -6.70 -9.57 13.87
CA ARG A 328 -5.51 -10.41 14.06
C ARG A 328 -5.87 -11.80 14.61
N LYS A 329 -6.79 -11.88 15.59
CA LYS A 329 -7.27 -13.16 16.14
C LYS A 329 -8.05 -13.96 15.10
N GLN A 330 -8.94 -13.29 14.33
CA GLN A 330 -9.70 -13.92 13.25
C GLN A 330 -8.78 -14.45 12.15
N ALA A 331 -7.81 -13.65 11.72
CA ALA A 331 -6.82 -14.05 10.73
C ALA A 331 -6.00 -15.27 11.23
N ALA A 332 -5.51 -15.24 12.47
CA ALA A 332 -4.76 -16.35 13.04
C ALA A 332 -5.57 -17.65 13.06
N ASN A 333 -6.83 -17.57 13.46
CA ASN A 333 -7.72 -18.74 13.45
C ASN A 333 -7.95 -19.27 12.02
N ALA A 334 -8.17 -18.37 11.05
CA ALA A 334 -8.37 -18.74 9.66
C ALA A 334 -7.12 -19.37 9.03
N PHE A 335 -5.92 -18.81 9.28
CA PHE A 335 -4.67 -19.41 8.81
C PHE A 335 -4.46 -20.80 9.44
N ASN A 336 -4.67 -20.98 10.76
CA ASN A 336 -4.58 -22.28 11.42
C ASN A 336 -5.61 -23.29 10.89
N GLN A 337 -6.79 -22.84 10.49
CA GLN A 337 -7.83 -23.71 9.96
C GLN A 337 -7.49 -24.22 8.55
N PHE A 338 -6.89 -23.38 7.71
CA PHE A 338 -6.71 -23.65 6.29
C PHE A 338 -5.27 -23.98 5.88
N THR A 339 -4.30 -23.81 6.77
CA THR A 339 -2.89 -24.14 6.48
C THR A 339 -2.26 -24.89 7.65
N ASN A 340 -1.29 -25.75 7.36
CA ASN A 340 -0.47 -26.42 8.37
C ASN A 340 0.88 -25.70 8.57
N GLU A 341 1.02 -24.47 8.04
CA GLU A 341 2.26 -23.72 8.17
C GLU A 341 2.46 -23.18 9.59
N PRO A 342 3.67 -23.24 10.14
CA PRO A 342 3.95 -22.69 11.44
C PRO A 342 3.63 -21.20 11.53
N LEU A 343 2.84 -20.81 12.53
CA LEU A 343 2.30 -19.47 12.70
C LEU A 343 2.92 -18.75 13.90
N TYR A 344 3.28 -17.48 13.72
CA TYR A 344 3.71 -16.57 14.78
C TYR A 344 2.78 -15.37 14.88
N VAL A 345 2.11 -15.21 16.01
CA VAL A 345 1.23 -14.06 16.28
C VAL A 345 1.98 -13.05 17.13
N VAL A 346 2.34 -11.90 16.53
CA VAL A 346 3.09 -10.84 17.20
C VAL A 346 2.36 -10.37 18.47
N GLY A 347 3.07 -10.38 19.58
CA GLY A 347 2.54 -10.01 20.91
C GLY A 347 1.68 -11.08 21.59
N LYS A 348 1.63 -12.32 21.06
CA LYS A 348 0.96 -13.46 21.69
C LYS A 348 1.81 -14.73 21.74
N SER A 349 2.47 -15.10 20.63
CA SER A 349 3.33 -16.27 20.55
C SER A 349 4.61 -16.08 21.35
N LYS A 350 5.22 -17.17 21.82
CA LYS A 350 6.52 -17.13 22.51
C LYS A 350 7.61 -16.75 21.53
N LYS A 351 8.67 -16.06 22.00
CA LYS A 351 9.81 -15.69 21.13
C LYS A 351 10.48 -16.91 20.46
N ALA A 352 10.50 -18.06 21.14
CA ALA A 352 11.07 -19.30 20.59
C ALA A 352 10.33 -19.80 19.33
N ASP A 353 9.03 -19.54 19.21
CA ASP A 353 8.22 -19.98 18.07
C ASP A 353 8.55 -19.18 16.80
N ARG A 354 9.24 -18.05 16.94
CA ARG A 354 9.60 -17.13 15.84
C ARG A 354 10.51 -17.79 14.81
N GLN A 355 11.49 -18.59 15.24
CA GLN A 355 12.51 -19.12 14.33
C GLN A 355 11.94 -20.08 13.27
N ASN A 356 10.89 -20.83 13.63
CA ASN A 356 10.28 -21.83 12.75
C ASN A 356 9.05 -21.30 12.01
N ALA A 357 8.59 -20.10 12.30
CA ALA A 357 7.37 -19.57 11.72
C ALA A 357 7.55 -19.21 10.24
N ARG A 358 6.54 -19.54 9.44
CA ARG A 358 6.45 -19.17 8.03
C ARG A 358 5.39 -18.10 7.80
N ILE A 359 4.40 -18.01 8.69
CA ILE A 359 3.33 -17.02 8.62
C ILE A 359 3.36 -16.18 9.90
N TYR A 360 3.50 -14.88 9.73
CA TYR A 360 3.49 -13.89 10.80
C TYR A 360 2.22 -13.08 10.71
N ILE A 361 1.49 -12.96 11.82
CA ILE A 361 0.28 -12.16 11.89
C ILE A 361 0.47 -11.06 12.92
N ALA A 362 0.35 -9.81 12.47
CA ALA A 362 0.56 -8.64 13.30
C ALA A 362 -0.49 -7.57 13.07
N THR A 363 -0.67 -6.69 14.05
CA THR A 363 -1.26 -5.39 13.79
C THR A 363 -0.19 -4.43 13.30
N TYR A 364 -0.55 -3.42 12.50
CA TYR A 364 0.40 -2.40 12.03
C TYR A 364 1.22 -1.78 13.18
N PRO A 365 0.60 -1.25 14.27
CA PRO A 365 1.36 -0.73 15.40
C PRO A 365 2.20 -1.80 16.11
N GLY A 366 1.75 -3.05 16.12
CA GLY A 366 2.48 -4.15 16.74
C GLY A 366 3.76 -4.50 15.97
N MET A 367 3.69 -4.47 14.64
CA MET A 367 4.85 -4.74 13.80
C MET A 367 5.86 -3.59 13.81
N MET A 368 5.39 -2.34 13.76
CA MET A 368 6.26 -1.15 13.85
C MET A 368 7.16 -1.13 15.07
N LYS A 369 6.72 -1.72 16.20
CA LYS A 369 7.50 -1.77 17.45
C LYS A 369 8.64 -2.77 17.43
N ILE A 370 8.66 -3.70 16.48
CA ILE A 370 9.61 -4.81 16.45
C ILE A 370 10.23 -5.03 15.06
N MET A 371 9.96 -4.15 14.09
CA MET A 371 10.43 -4.34 12.72
C MET A 371 11.96 -4.34 12.62
N ASP A 372 12.64 -3.58 13.48
CA ASP A 372 14.09 -3.50 13.60
C ASP A 372 14.75 -4.79 14.14
N HIS A 373 13.96 -5.73 14.65
CA HIS A 373 14.45 -7.05 15.02
C HIS A 373 14.54 -8.03 13.84
N PHE A 374 14.24 -7.58 12.63
CA PHE A 374 14.25 -8.38 11.41
C PHE A 374 15.10 -7.66 10.37
N ASP A 375 15.85 -8.39 9.58
CA ASP A 375 16.53 -7.81 8.44
C ASP A 375 15.50 -7.42 7.35
N VAL A 376 15.93 -6.56 6.44
CA VAL A 376 15.05 -6.00 5.40
C VAL A 376 14.53 -7.06 4.41
N GLY A 377 15.23 -8.17 4.25
CA GLY A 377 14.85 -9.30 3.40
C GLY A 377 14.14 -10.43 4.15
N TYR A 378 13.79 -10.26 5.43
CA TYR A 378 13.24 -11.33 6.25
C TYR A 378 11.89 -11.86 5.79
N PHE A 379 11.01 -10.97 5.32
CA PHE A 379 9.71 -11.30 4.74
C PHE A 379 9.78 -11.22 3.22
N ASP A 380 9.29 -12.25 2.54
CA ASP A 380 9.21 -12.28 1.08
C ASP A 380 7.87 -11.78 0.56
N LEU A 381 6.83 -11.84 1.39
CA LEU A 381 5.47 -11.38 1.09
C LEU A 381 4.86 -10.65 2.26
N ILE A 382 4.33 -9.46 2.01
CA ILE A 382 3.49 -8.70 2.94
C ILE A 382 2.09 -8.63 2.37
N ILE A 383 1.10 -9.04 3.17
CA ILE A 383 -0.32 -8.88 2.86
C ILE A 383 -0.90 -7.87 3.85
N ALA A 384 -1.39 -6.77 3.33
CA ALA A 384 -1.94 -5.65 4.10
C ALA A 384 -3.47 -5.66 4.01
N ASP A 385 -4.14 -6.08 5.07
CA ASP A 385 -5.59 -6.05 5.16
C ASP A 385 -6.09 -4.65 5.54
N GLU A 386 -7.25 -4.26 5.01
CA GLU A 386 -7.86 -2.94 5.16
C GLU A 386 -6.93 -1.78 4.74
N SER A 387 -6.25 -1.96 3.60
CA SER A 387 -5.19 -1.07 3.09
C SER A 387 -5.65 0.32 2.61
N HIS A 388 -6.93 0.64 2.72
CA HIS A 388 -7.53 1.93 2.31
C HIS A 388 -7.41 3.04 3.35
N ARG A 389 -7.30 2.70 4.63
CA ARG A 389 -7.18 3.67 5.72
C ARG A 389 -5.79 4.26 5.73
N SER A 390 -5.62 5.49 6.08
CA SER A 390 -4.40 6.32 6.13
C SER A 390 -3.08 5.58 6.56
N ILE A 391 -3.02 4.29 6.24
CA ILE A 391 -1.94 3.34 6.53
C ILE A 391 -0.61 3.87 6.00
N TYR A 392 -0.63 4.50 4.82
CA TYR A 392 0.59 5.04 4.24
C TYR A 392 1.18 6.19 5.06
N ASN A 393 0.36 7.09 5.58
CA ASN A 393 0.84 8.25 6.33
C ASN A 393 1.44 7.88 7.69
N VAL A 394 0.99 6.76 8.28
CA VAL A 394 1.40 6.33 9.63
C VAL A 394 2.33 5.13 9.58
N TYR A 395 2.12 4.19 8.66
CA TYR A 395 2.83 2.91 8.59
C TYR A 395 3.59 2.69 7.28
N GLY A 396 3.71 3.72 6.45
CA GLY A 396 4.41 3.65 5.15
C GLY A 396 5.86 3.19 5.26
N ASP A 397 6.50 3.47 6.38
CA ASP A 397 7.88 3.08 6.62
C ASP A 397 8.06 1.56 6.75
N LEU A 398 7.04 0.83 7.23
CA LEU A 398 7.05 -0.63 7.28
C LEU A 398 7.14 -1.24 5.87
N PHE A 399 6.39 -0.68 4.91
CA PHE A 399 6.41 -1.13 3.52
C PHE A 399 7.69 -0.75 2.77
N LYS A 400 8.39 0.29 3.23
CA LYS A 400 9.69 0.71 2.70
C LYS A 400 10.84 -0.07 3.34
N TYR A 401 10.68 -0.45 4.61
CA TYR A 401 11.70 -1.17 5.36
C TYR A 401 11.91 -2.58 4.80
N PHE A 402 10.84 -3.35 4.63
CA PHE A 402 10.92 -4.72 4.12
C PHE A 402 10.90 -4.75 2.59
N ASP A 403 11.91 -5.36 2.02
CA ASP A 403 11.99 -5.60 0.57
C ASP A 403 11.22 -6.85 0.16
N ALA A 404 9.90 -6.81 0.29
CA ALA A 404 8.97 -7.91 0.05
C ALA A 404 8.07 -7.67 -1.18
N LEU A 405 7.48 -8.74 -1.71
CA LEU A 405 6.27 -8.63 -2.53
C LEU A 405 5.13 -8.11 -1.66
N GLN A 406 4.27 -7.26 -2.18
CA GLN A 406 3.23 -6.58 -1.40
C GLN A 406 1.86 -6.77 -2.01
N ILE A 407 0.88 -7.17 -1.20
CA ILE A 407 -0.53 -7.29 -1.59
C ILE A 407 -1.36 -6.43 -0.64
N GLY A 408 -2.04 -5.43 -1.19
CA GLY A 408 -3.08 -4.69 -0.48
C GLY A 408 -4.44 -5.35 -0.66
N LEU A 409 -5.17 -5.52 0.44
CA LEU A 409 -6.57 -5.96 0.44
C LEU A 409 -7.44 -4.81 0.97
N THR A 410 -8.52 -4.50 0.28
CA THR A 410 -9.49 -3.52 0.75
C THR A 410 -10.91 -3.89 0.33
N ALA A 411 -11.88 -3.51 1.19
CA ALA A 411 -13.30 -3.57 0.85
C ALA A 411 -13.83 -2.24 0.32
N THR A 412 -13.03 -1.17 0.41
CA THR A 412 -13.43 0.15 -0.03
C THR A 412 -13.63 0.16 -1.54
N PRO A 413 -14.79 0.63 -2.05
CA PRO A 413 -15.02 0.77 -3.49
C PRO A 413 -13.91 1.57 -4.17
N ILE A 414 -13.62 1.25 -5.44
CA ILE A 414 -12.52 1.86 -6.21
C ILE A 414 -12.56 3.39 -6.16
N ASP A 415 -13.74 3.98 -6.30
CA ASP A 415 -13.93 5.43 -6.33
C ASP A 415 -13.55 6.12 -5.01
N MET A 416 -13.57 5.36 -3.90
CA MET A 416 -13.21 5.85 -2.56
C MET A 416 -11.78 5.50 -2.16
N VAL A 417 -11.05 4.68 -2.93
CA VAL A 417 -9.64 4.36 -2.65
C VAL A 417 -8.77 5.57 -2.97
N SER A 418 -7.92 5.96 -2.01
CA SER A 418 -7.03 7.12 -2.18
C SER A 418 -5.99 6.89 -3.28
N LYS A 419 -5.58 7.98 -3.95
CA LYS A 419 -4.45 7.94 -4.91
C LYS A 419 -3.18 7.36 -4.29
N THR A 420 -2.94 7.67 -3.02
CA THR A 420 -1.79 7.20 -2.26
C THR A 420 -1.78 5.67 -2.10
N THR A 421 -2.96 5.07 -1.89
CA THR A 421 -3.10 3.60 -1.81
C THR A 421 -2.79 2.96 -3.17
N PHE A 422 -3.32 3.50 -4.26
CA PHE A 422 -2.98 3.01 -5.60
C PHE A 422 -1.49 3.12 -5.90
N GLY A 423 -0.85 4.25 -5.56
CA GLY A 423 0.58 4.46 -5.71
C GLY A 423 1.41 3.48 -4.87
N LEU A 424 1.02 3.23 -3.61
CA LEU A 424 1.70 2.28 -2.72
C LEU A 424 1.73 0.86 -3.31
N PHE A 425 0.63 0.43 -3.93
CA PHE A 425 0.52 -0.90 -4.52
C PHE A 425 0.77 -0.93 -6.03
N GLY A 426 1.44 0.10 -6.58
CA GLY A 426 1.91 0.15 -7.97
C GLY A 426 0.78 0.05 -9.01
N CYS A 427 -0.41 0.54 -8.67
CA CYS A 427 -1.58 0.52 -9.55
C CYS A 427 -1.71 1.85 -10.30
N GLU A 428 -1.06 1.95 -11.44
CA GLU A 428 -1.15 3.12 -12.33
C GLU A 428 -2.57 3.28 -12.87
N GLY A 429 -2.98 4.52 -13.13
CA GLY A 429 -4.30 4.82 -13.68
C GLY A 429 -5.48 4.49 -12.75
N ARG A 430 -5.21 4.23 -11.45
CA ARG A 430 -6.23 3.82 -10.46
C ARG A 430 -6.96 2.51 -10.80
N ILE A 431 -6.29 1.60 -11.49
CA ILE A 431 -6.84 0.29 -11.82
C ILE A 431 -6.24 -0.72 -10.86
N PRO A 432 -7.02 -1.33 -9.94
CA PRO A 432 -6.52 -2.38 -9.07
C PRO A 432 -6.19 -3.64 -9.88
N THR A 433 -5.35 -4.50 -9.33
CA THR A 433 -5.00 -5.80 -9.94
C THR A 433 -6.22 -6.69 -10.10
N ALA A 434 -7.10 -6.68 -9.11
CA ALA A 434 -8.38 -7.36 -9.15
C ALA A 434 -9.44 -6.52 -8.45
N ASN A 435 -10.65 -6.52 -9.01
CA ASN A 435 -11.82 -5.87 -8.44
C ASN A 435 -13.00 -6.82 -8.44
N TYR A 436 -13.70 -6.87 -7.31
CA TYR A 436 -14.98 -7.56 -7.18
C TYR A 436 -15.87 -6.75 -6.26
N SER A 437 -16.75 -5.97 -6.87
CA SER A 437 -17.61 -5.01 -6.19
C SER A 437 -18.73 -5.68 -5.41
N LEU A 438 -19.45 -4.91 -4.61
CA LEU A 438 -20.65 -5.40 -3.92
C LEU A 438 -21.76 -5.70 -4.92
N GLU A 439 -21.90 -4.88 -5.95
CA GLU A 439 -22.86 -5.03 -7.03
C GLU A 439 -22.61 -6.33 -7.81
N ASP A 440 -21.37 -6.61 -8.19
CA ASP A 440 -20.97 -7.85 -8.86
C ASP A 440 -21.28 -9.06 -7.96
N ALA A 441 -20.95 -8.95 -6.66
CA ALA A 441 -21.17 -10.03 -5.71
C ALA A 441 -22.67 -10.36 -5.49
N ILE A 442 -23.54 -9.34 -5.56
CA ILE A 442 -25.00 -9.52 -5.52
C ILE A 442 -25.51 -10.10 -6.84
N ALA A 443 -25.04 -9.58 -7.98
CA ALA A 443 -25.41 -10.08 -9.29
C ALA A 443 -25.07 -11.56 -9.48
N ASP A 444 -23.90 -11.97 -8.97
CA ASP A 444 -23.42 -13.36 -9.00
C ASP A 444 -24.05 -14.26 -7.90
N ASN A 445 -24.99 -13.75 -7.11
CA ASN A 445 -25.59 -14.44 -5.96
C ASN A 445 -24.58 -14.93 -4.91
N ASN A 446 -23.43 -14.27 -4.79
CA ASN A 446 -22.43 -14.53 -3.76
C ASN A 446 -22.69 -13.75 -2.48
N LEU A 447 -23.43 -12.63 -2.57
CA LEU A 447 -23.93 -11.84 -1.45
C LEU A 447 -25.42 -11.56 -1.65
N VAL A 448 -26.13 -11.34 -0.55
CA VAL A 448 -27.53 -10.92 -0.58
C VAL A 448 -27.63 -9.41 -0.77
N PRO A 449 -28.66 -8.90 -1.46
CA PRO A 449 -28.91 -7.48 -1.49
C PRO A 449 -29.20 -6.96 -0.10
N TYR A 450 -28.77 -5.73 0.18
CA TYR A 450 -29.02 -5.08 1.45
C TYR A 450 -30.21 -4.13 1.36
N GLU A 451 -30.93 -4.02 2.47
CA GLU A 451 -32.00 -3.04 2.64
C GLU A 451 -31.52 -1.98 3.63
N VAL A 452 -31.56 -0.72 3.22
CA VAL A 452 -31.17 0.40 4.08
C VAL A 452 -32.38 0.85 4.86
N VAL A 453 -32.39 0.57 6.15
CA VAL A 453 -33.39 1.12 7.07
C VAL A 453 -32.77 2.32 7.78
N THR A 454 -33.25 3.51 7.47
CA THR A 454 -32.79 4.74 8.10
C THR A 454 -33.64 5.02 9.33
N HIS A 455 -33.07 4.91 10.51
CA HIS A 455 -33.69 5.36 11.75
C HIS A 455 -33.24 6.81 12.00
N THR A 456 -34.12 7.76 11.82
CA THR A 456 -33.91 9.15 12.24
C THR A 456 -34.61 9.38 13.57
N THR A 457 -33.87 9.79 14.60
CA THR A 457 -34.48 10.27 15.85
C THR A 457 -35.19 11.59 15.58
N GLU A 458 -36.22 11.90 16.37
CA GLU A 458 -36.95 13.15 16.26
C GLU A 458 -36.01 14.38 16.41
N PHE A 459 -34.95 14.25 17.25
CA PHE A 459 -33.90 15.24 17.42
C PHE A 459 -33.06 15.47 16.13
N LEU A 460 -32.70 14.42 15.41
CA LEU A 460 -31.95 14.54 14.14
C LEU A 460 -32.81 15.17 13.03
N ARG A 461 -34.14 15.01 13.11
CA ARG A 461 -35.07 15.51 12.09
C ARG A 461 -35.50 16.96 12.34
N GLU A 462 -35.67 17.37 13.60
CA GLU A 462 -36.29 18.63 13.98
C GLU A 462 -35.36 19.55 14.76
N GLY A 463 -34.14 19.10 15.12
CA GLY A 463 -33.18 19.80 15.94
C GLY A 463 -33.57 19.87 17.43
N ILE A 464 -32.73 20.48 18.22
CA ILE A 464 -32.99 20.74 19.66
C ILE A 464 -33.46 22.18 19.80
N LYS A 465 -34.72 22.33 20.28
CA LYS A 465 -35.30 23.63 20.65
C LYS A 465 -35.75 23.57 22.08
N ARG A 466 -35.67 24.69 22.78
CA ARG A 466 -36.10 24.81 24.20
C ARG A 466 -37.47 24.20 24.46
N GLU A 467 -38.42 24.39 23.53
CA GLU A 467 -39.81 23.92 23.65
C GLU A 467 -39.95 22.39 23.75
N LYS A 468 -38.88 21.66 23.41
CA LYS A 468 -38.84 20.19 23.42
C LYS A 468 -38.03 19.63 24.59
N LEU A 469 -37.43 20.48 25.43
CA LEU A 469 -36.70 20.06 26.61
C LEU A 469 -37.65 19.92 27.77
N SER A 470 -37.50 18.88 28.56
CA SER A 470 -38.21 18.71 29.82
C SER A 470 -37.67 19.69 30.87
N ASP A 471 -38.49 20.03 31.87
CA ASP A 471 -38.10 20.93 32.96
C ASP A 471 -36.83 20.44 33.69
N ALA A 472 -36.62 19.12 33.80
CA ALA A 472 -35.41 18.55 34.38
C ALA A 472 -34.17 18.81 33.53
N GLN A 473 -34.29 18.76 32.21
CA GLN A 473 -33.19 19.03 31.27
C GLN A 473 -32.87 20.54 31.20
N ILE A 474 -33.88 21.38 31.34
CA ILE A 474 -33.70 22.84 31.43
C ILE A 474 -32.91 23.18 32.69
N CYS A 475 -33.30 22.62 33.85
CA CYS A 475 -32.60 22.82 35.12
C CYS A 475 -31.12 22.35 35.05
N GLU A 476 -30.85 21.18 34.45
CA GLU A 476 -29.50 20.65 34.29
C GLU A 476 -28.61 21.54 33.39
N LEU A 477 -29.18 22.13 32.36
CA LEU A 477 -28.47 23.06 31.47
C LEU A 477 -28.16 24.40 32.19
N GLU A 478 -29.13 24.91 32.98
CA GLU A 478 -28.94 26.12 33.79
C GLU A 478 -27.90 25.90 34.89
N GLU A 479 -27.83 24.71 35.51
CA GLU A 479 -26.79 24.34 36.48
C GLU A 479 -25.41 24.28 35.83
N GLN A 480 -25.32 23.93 34.55
CA GLN A 480 -24.08 23.92 33.76
C GLN A 480 -23.70 25.29 33.19
N GLY A 481 -24.50 26.33 33.48
CA GLY A 481 -24.29 27.71 33.02
C GLY A 481 -24.59 27.93 31.54
N ILE A 482 -25.38 27.06 30.93
CA ILE A 482 -25.83 27.15 29.54
C ILE A 482 -27.24 27.71 29.51
N ASP A 483 -27.45 28.85 28.85
CA ASP A 483 -28.78 29.42 28.68
C ASP A 483 -29.61 28.59 27.69
N PRO A 484 -30.69 27.94 28.14
CA PRO A 484 -31.55 27.12 27.28
C PRO A 484 -32.17 27.84 26.08
N ASN A 485 -32.24 29.21 26.15
CA ASN A 485 -32.76 30.01 25.06
C ASN A 485 -31.77 30.22 23.91
N THR A 486 -30.47 29.95 24.15
CA THR A 486 -29.43 30.04 23.12
C THR A 486 -29.19 28.72 22.40
N LEU A 487 -29.85 27.65 22.86
CA LEU A 487 -29.77 26.34 22.26
C LEU A 487 -30.72 26.22 21.06
N GLU A 488 -30.21 26.61 19.90
CA GLU A 488 -30.89 26.35 18.63
C GLU A 488 -29.90 25.57 17.74
N PHE A 489 -30.05 24.24 17.74
CA PHE A 489 -29.27 23.39 16.84
C PHE A 489 -30.21 22.81 15.79
N ASP A 490 -29.92 23.05 14.50
CA ASP A 490 -30.57 22.34 13.43
C ASP A 490 -30.09 20.88 13.35
N GLY A 491 -30.86 20.02 12.69
CA GLY A 491 -30.54 18.58 12.61
C GLY A 491 -29.15 18.26 12.01
N LYS A 492 -28.48 19.22 11.32
CA LYS A 492 -27.16 19.04 10.73
C LYS A 492 -26.02 19.40 11.70
N ALA A 493 -26.27 20.30 12.63
CA ALA A 493 -25.27 20.71 13.63
C ALA A 493 -25.14 19.71 14.80
N LEU A 494 -26.08 18.78 14.94
CA LEU A 494 -26.14 17.83 16.05
C LEU A 494 -24.97 16.84 16.06
N ASP A 495 -24.55 16.34 14.90
CA ASP A 495 -23.44 15.37 14.79
C ASP A 495 -22.06 16.00 15.05
N GLU A 496 -21.93 17.31 14.84
CA GLU A 496 -20.67 18.02 15.04
C GLU A 496 -20.54 18.62 16.47
N ALA A 497 -21.65 19.03 17.07
CA ALA A 497 -21.65 19.77 18.33
C ALA A 497 -22.05 18.95 19.56
N ILE A 498 -22.80 17.86 19.42
CA ILE A 498 -23.36 17.10 20.55
C ILE A 498 -23.15 15.61 20.37
N TYR A 499 -22.30 15.03 21.23
CA TYR A 499 -22.10 13.58 21.32
C TYR A 499 -23.21 12.94 22.16
N ASN A 500 -24.19 12.28 21.55
CA ASN A 500 -25.24 11.55 22.25
C ASN A 500 -24.85 10.08 22.45
N LYS A 501 -24.60 9.68 23.71
CA LYS A 501 -24.23 8.33 24.11
C LYS A 501 -25.26 7.26 23.74
N ASP A 502 -26.53 7.60 23.72
CA ASP A 502 -27.62 6.65 23.48
C ASP A 502 -27.87 6.41 21.98
N THR A 503 -27.65 7.41 21.14
CA THR A 503 -27.68 7.26 19.67
C THR A 503 -26.53 6.38 19.17
N ASN A 504 -25.35 6.48 19.77
CA ASN A 504 -24.20 5.66 19.42
C ASN A 504 -24.25 4.21 19.95
N ARG A 505 -25.26 3.83 20.73
CA ARG A 505 -25.49 2.46 21.14
C ARG A 505 -26.21 1.61 20.09
N TYR A 506 -26.84 2.24 19.11
CA TYR A 506 -27.59 1.62 18.01
C TYR A 506 -26.83 1.64 16.66
N ILE A 507 -25.69 2.33 16.58
CA ILE A 507 -24.74 2.29 15.48
C ILE A 507 -23.54 1.39 15.89
#